data_16292682e9f1dd84451e341577ad6537
#
_entry.id   16292682e9f1dd84451e341577ad6537
#
_cell.length_a   1.000
_cell.length_b   1.000
_cell.length_c   1.000
_cell.angle_alpha   90.00
_cell.angle_beta   90.00
_cell.angle_gamma   90.00
#
_symmetry.space_group_name_H-M   'P 1'
#
loop_
_entity.id
_entity.type
_entity.pdbx_description
1 polymer ?
#
loop_
_entity_poly.entity_id
_entity_poly.type
_entity_poly.pdbx_seq_one_letter_code
_entity_poly.pdbx_strand_id
1 'polypeptide(L)'
;MLDIKKISSLSDLSELKTAYFADSTAPLDGMWHFGFVPMSDHFGFYENGKLVGYCVLNGEGYLLQFFLTATANANIADLFTLIIENNSSVIGEVKGAFVSTAEPQYLSLCLDNTESFKVNALMFRQRPTAIANNIENIEMTLATEEQLDQLVEFASSAIGAPKEWLTGYYGNLIARQELWGYWESDSILATGECRKFDEHQTQFADLGMIVAQAERGKGLATRVLNFLTQHATSQGLEAMCS
;
A
#
# COMPACT_ATOMS: atom_id res chain seq x y z
N MET A 1 25.30 -18.38 11.25
CA MET A 1 25.60 -16.97 10.86
C MET A 1 24.49 -16.54 9.92
N LEU A 2 23.94 -15.34 10.09
CA LEU A 2 22.89 -14.79 9.23
C LEU A 2 23.55 -13.99 8.12
N ASP A 3 23.19 -14.29 6.85
CA ASP A 3 23.63 -13.56 5.67
C ASP A 3 22.49 -12.66 5.17
N ILE A 4 22.81 -11.44 4.74
CA ILE A 4 21.85 -10.52 4.11
C ILE A 4 22.18 -10.42 2.63
N LYS A 5 21.18 -10.61 1.75
CA LYS A 5 21.36 -10.54 0.30
C LYS A 5 20.20 -9.78 -0.35
N LYS A 6 20.50 -9.00 -1.39
CA LYS A 6 19.46 -8.38 -2.23
C LYS A 6 18.66 -9.47 -2.95
N ILE A 7 17.35 -9.36 -2.91
CA ILE A 7 16.41 -10.25 -3.61
C ILE A 7 16.30 -9.80 -5.06
N SER A 8 16.46 -10.73 -5.98
CA SER A 8 16.35 -10.45 -7.43
C SER A 8 14.97 -10.80 -8.01
N SER A 9 14.23 -11.68 -7.35
CA SER A 9 12.87 -12.06 -7.75
C SER A 9 11.93 -12.02 -6.55
N LEU A 10 10.83 -11.28 -6.68
CA LEU A 10 9.82 -11.19 -5.61
C LEU A 10 9.11 -12.53 -5.36
N SER A 11 9.12 -13.45 -6.32
CA SER A 11 8.58 -14.80 -6.14
C SER A 11 9.31 -15.60 -5.06
N ASP A 12 10.58 -15.28 -4.79
CA ASP A 12 11.37 -15.94 -3.74
C ASP A 12 10.82 -15.64 -2.33
N LEU A 13 10.02 -14.57 -2.20
CA LEU A 13 9.41 -14.12 -0.95
C LEU A 13 7.99 -14.67 -0.72
N SER A 14 7.41 -15.46 -1.63
CA SER A 14 6.00 -15.85 -1.58
C SER A 14 5.61 -16.51 -0.25
N GLU A 15 6.39 -17.49 0.22
CA GLU A 15 6.14 -18.17 1.50
C GLU A 15 6.27 -17.21 2.70
N LEU A 16 7.29 -16.34 2.69
CA LEU A 16 7.49 -15.35 3.76
C LEU A 16 6.38 -14.30 3.78
N LYS A 17 5.91 -13.86 2.62
CA LYS A 17 4.78 -12.94 2.53
C LYS A 17 3.50 -13.57 3.07
N THR A 18 3.28 -14.86 2.78
CA THR A 18 2.13 -15.57 3.36
C THR A 18 2.20 -15.57 4.89
N ALA A 19 3.35 -15.84 5.48
CA ALA A 19 3.54 -15.78 6.93
C ALA A 19 3.39 -14.34 7.47
N TYR A 20 3.98 -13.35 6.81
CA TYR A 20 3.88 -11.94 7.17
C TYR A 20 2.42 -11.44 7.25
N PHE A 21 1.60 -11.77 6.23
CA PHE A 21 0.18 -11.42 6.24
C PHE A 21 -0.61 -12.19 7.30
N ALA A 22 -0.23 -13.44 7.58
CA ALA A 22 -0.88 -14.24 8.63
C ALA A 22 -0.60 -13.70 10.04
N ASP A 23 0.56 -13.10 10.26
CA ASP A 23 0.94 -12.48 11.55
C ASP A 23 0.31 -11.09 11.75
N SER A 24 -0.23 -10.48 10.71
CA SER A 24 -0.88 -9.18 10.81
C SER A 24 -2.22 -9.28 11.53
N THR A 25 -2.47 -8.36 12.48
CA THR A 25 -3.67 -8.34 13.32
C THR A 25 -4.90 -7.69 12.68
N ALA A 26 -4.69 -7.00 11.55
CA ALA A 26 -5.71 -6.36 10.74
C ALA A 26 -5.21 -6.27 9.27
N PRO A 27 -6.09 -6.01 8.29
CA PRO A 27 -5.66 -5.84 6.91
C PRO A 27 -4.70 -4.65 6.77
N LEU A 28 -3.71 -4.85 5.92
CA LEU A 28 -2.70 -3.85 5.59
C LEU A 28 -3.12 -3.02 4.38
N ASP A 29 -2.63 -1.79 4.31
CA ASP A 29 -2.93 -0.82 3.25
C ASP A 29 -2.51 -1.35 1.87
N GLY A 30 -3.46 -1.34 0.92
CA GLY A 30 -3.21 -1.80 -0.45
C GLY A 30 -2.25 -0.90 -1.21
N MET A 31 -2.23 0.41 -0.92
CA MET A 31 -1.29 1.33 -1.56
C MET A 31 0.17 0.93 -1.32
N TRP A 32 0.51 0.44 -0.12
CA TRP A 32 1.84 -0.08 0.17
C TRP A 32 2.16 -1.29 -0.70
N HIS A 33 1.21 -2.22 -0.86
CA HIS A 33 1.42 -3.47 -1.59
C HIS A 33 1.43 -3.30 -3.10
N PHE A 34 0.62 -2.38 -3.63
CA PHE A 34 0.52 -2.17 -5.08
C PHE A 34 1.39 -1.02 -5.59
N GLY A 35 1.58 0.01 -4.78
CA GLY A 35 2.27 1.24 -5.18
C GLY A 35 3.72 1.34 -4.73
N PHE A 36 4.05 1.02 -3.50
CA PHE A 36 5.38 1.34 -2.94
C PHE A 36 6.29 0.12 -2.77
N VAL A 37 5.79 -0.96 -2.16
CA VAL A 37 6.61 -2.15 -1.87
C VAL A 37 7.19 -2.78 -3.14
N PRO A 38 6.44 -3.00 -4.24
CA PRO A 38 7.01 -3.62 -5.44
C PRO A 38 8.13 -2.83 -6.11
N MET A 39 8.17 -1.50 -5.93
CA MET A 39 9.17 -0.61 -6.53
C MET A 39 10.38 -0.35 -5.62
N SER A 40 10.40 -0.97 -4.44
CA SER A 40 11.46 -0.80 -3.44
C SER A 40 12.48 -1.93 -3.51
N ASP A 41 13.63 -1.73 -2.89
CA ASP A 41 14.66 -2.75 -2.76
C ASP A 41 14.27 -3.77 -1.68
N HIS A 42 14.39 -5.04 -2.02
CA HIS A 42 14.09 -6.17 -1.13
C HIS A 42 15.38 -6.88 -0.73
N PHE A 43 15.52 -7.17 0.56
CA PHE A 43 16.68 -7.86 1.13
C PHE A 43 16.23 -9.08 1.92
N GLY A 44 16.78 -10.23 1.59
CA GLY A 44 16.49 -11.50 2.27
C GLY A 44 17.51 -11.80 3.37
N PHE A 45 17.04 -12.38 4.44
CA PHE A 45 17.81 -12.85 5.58
C PHE A 45 17.97 -14.37 5.49
N TYR A 46 19.20 -14.84 5.42
CA TYR A 46 19.50 -16.26 5.18
C TYR A 46 20.24 -16.88 6.35
N GLU A 47 19.77 -18.01 6.84
CA GLU A 47 20.46 -18.87 7.80
C GLU A 47 20.80 -20.21 7.15
N ASN A 48 22.09 -20.56 7.10
CA ASN A 48 22.55 -21.81 6.46
C ASN A 48 22.02 -21.98 5.03
N GLY A 49 21.91 -20.87 4.29
CA GLY A 49 21.38 -20.85 2.92
C GLY A 49 19.87 -20.89 2.80
N LYS A 50 19.12 -20.99 3.91
CA LYS A 50 17.66 -20.93 3.93
C LYS A 50 17.20 -19.48 4.18
N LEU A 51 16.26 -19.00 3.38
CA LEU A 51 15.61 -17.72 3.56
C LEU A 51 14.67 -17.79 4.77
N VAL A 52 14.92 -16.95 5.80
CA VAL A 52 14.18 -16.95 7.08
C VAL A 52 13.50 -15.62 7.38
N GLY A 53 13.71 -14.61 6.56
CA GLY A 53 13.09 -13.30 6.74
C GLY A 53 13.46 -12.33 5.62
N TYR A 54 12.92 -11.13 5.66
CA TYR A 54 13.22 -10.09 4.68
C TYR A 54 12.95 -8.69 5.24
N CYS A 55 13.51 -7.68 4.60
CA CYS A 55 13.07 -6.30 4.74
C CYS A 55 12.94 -5.62 3.38
N VAL A 56 12.23 -4.52 3.36
CA VAL A 56 12.00 -3.69 2.18
C VAL A 56 12.41 -2.26 2.48
N LEU A 57 13.29 -1.70 1.65
CA LEU A 57 13.79 -0.33 1.78
C LEU A 57 13.44 0.46 0.52
N ASN A 58 12.79 1.61 0.68
CA ASN A 58 12.50 2.49 -0.46
C ASN A 58 13.71 3.34 -0.86
N GLY A 59 13.62 3.99 -2.02
CA GLY A 59 14.70 4.84 -2.55
C GLY A 59 15.05 6.06 -1.70
N GLU A 60 14.22 6.41 -0.71
CA GLU A 60 14.45 7.51 0.23
C GLU A 60 15.15 7.06 1.52
N GLY A 61 15.35 5.77 1.71
CA GLY A 61 15.99 5.17 2.87
C GLY A 61 15.01 4.84 4.02
N TYR A 62 13.73 4.63 3.72
CA TYR A 62 12.76 4.21 4.74
C TYR A 62 12.43 2.72 4.60
N LEU A 63 12.46 2.00 5.73
CA LEU A 63 11.96 0.63 5.81
C LEU A 63 10.44 0.63 5.66
N LEU A 64 9.93 -0.18 4.74
CA LEU A 64 8.50 -0.35 4.48
C LEU A 64 7.95 -1.65 5.06
N GLN A 65 8.77 -2.68 5.16
CA GLN A 65 8.46 -3.98 5.74
C GLN A 65 9.71 -4.54 6.43
N PHE A 66 9.49 -5.24 7.51
CA PHE A 66 10.50 -6.03 8.20
C PHE A 66 9.84 -7.29 8.77
N PHE A 67 10.35 -8.45 8.41
CA PHE A 67 9.79 -9.73 8.86
C PHE A 67 10.88 -10.77 9.08
N LEU A 68 10.80 -11.47 10.20
CA LEU A 68 11.64 -12.62 10.52
C LEU A 68 10.73 -13.75 11.02
N THR A 69 10.88 -14.95 10.45
CA THR A 69 10.06 -16.10 10.86
C THR A 69 10.37 -16.52 12.29
N ALA A 70 9.38 -17.05 13.00
CA ALA A 70 9.55 -17.59 14.35
C ALA A 70 10.53 -18.78 14.42
N THR A 71 10.87 -19.38 13.28
CA THR A 71 11.83 -20.51 13.19
C THR A 71 13.27 -20.07 12.97
N ALA A 72 13.52 -18.78 12.79
CA ALA A 72 14.88 -18.23 12.70
C ALA A 72 15.60 -18.38 14.04
N ASN A 73 16.92 -18.62 13.97
CA ASN A 73 17.78 -18.63 15.18
C ASN A 73 18.28 -17.23 15.56
N ALA A 74 18.29 -16.30 14.60
CA ALA A 74 18.70 -14.94 14.84
C ALA A 74 17.76 -14.23 15.81
N ASN A 75 18.32 -13.42 16.70
CA ASN A 75 17.53 -12.52 17.53
C ASN A 75 17.01 -11.38 16.67
N ILE A 76 15.70 -11.18 16.67
CA ILE A 76 15.03 -10.19 15.82
C ILE A 76 15.42 -8.75 16.20
N ALA A 77 15.59 -8.45 17.49
CA ALA A 77 15.98 -7.12 17.96
C ALA A 77 17.43 -6.79 17.57
N ASP A 78 18.35 -7.77 17.71
CA ASP A 78 19.75 -7.60 17.30
C ASP A 78 19.86 -7.38 15.79
N LEU A 79 19.08 -8.14 14.99
CA LEU A 79 19.04 -7.98 13.53
C LEU A 79 18.48 -6.61 13.12
N PHE A 80 17.39 -6.19 13.77
CA PHE A 80 16.78 -4.88 13.51
C PHE A 80 17.74 -3.75 13.86
N THR A 81 18.38 -3.81 15.03
CA THR A 81 19.41 -2.84 15.48
C THR A 81 20.57 -2.77 14.48
N LEU A 82 21.10 -3.92 14.02
CA LEU A 82 22.16 -3.96 13.02
C LEU A 82 21.78 -3.19 11.75
N ILE A 83 20.52 -3.31 11.32
CA ILE A 83 20.02 -2.66 10.10
C ILE A 83 19.88 -1.15 10.29
N ILE A 84 19.23 -0.71 11.37
CA ILE A 84 18.94 0.71 11.59
C ILE A 84 20.18 1.51 12.00
N GLU A 85 21.19 0.89 12.59
CA GLU A 85 22.51 1.50 12.89
C GLU A 85 23.40 1.58 11.64
N ASN A 86 22.89 1.21 10.46
CA ASN A 86 23.62 1.22 9.19
C ASN A 86 24.87 0.31 9.18
N ASN A 87 24.82 -0.77 9.99
CA ASN A 87 25.91 -1.76 10.08
C ASN A 87 25.85 -2.84 9.01
N SER A 88 24.92 -2.72 8.04
CA SER A 88 24.81 -3.59 6.89
C SER A 88 25.24 -2.85 5.61
N SER A 89 26.37 -3.27 5.03
CA SER A 89 26.85 -2.72 3.74
C SER A 89 25.97 -3.14 2.54
N VAL A 90 25.08 -4.11 2.73
CA VAL A 90 24.19 -4.62 1.68
C VAL A 90 22.90 -3.81 1.61
N ILE A 91 22.32 -3.45 2.75
CA ILE A 91 21.05 -2.70 2.84
C ILE A 91 21.29 -1.20 2.59
N GLY A 92 22.39 -0.66 3.11
CA GLY A 92 22.71 0.76 3.03
C GLY A 92 22.10 1.57 4.18
N GLU A 93 21.95 2.89 3.97
CA GLU A 93 21.48 3.82 4.98
C GLU A 93 19.97 3.69 5.24
N VAL A 94 19.58 3.51 6.49
CA VAL A 94 18.19 3.56 6.95
C VAL A 94 17.97 4.85 7.73
N LYS A 95 17.01 5.67 7.27
CA LYS A 95 16.66 6.98 7.87
C LYS A 95 15.43 6.93 8.75
N GLY A 96 14.63 5.87 8.63
CA GLY A 96 13.41 5.69 9.36
C GLY A 96 12.60 4.50 8.86
N ALA A 97 11.38 4.40 9.34
CA ALA A 97 10.49 3.30 8.99
C ALA A 97 9.03 3.78 8.85
N PHE A 98 8.30 3.13 7.97
CA PHE A 98 6.84 3.16 7.97
C PHE A 98 6.34 1.82 8.48
N VAL A 99 5.44 1.85 9.45
CA VAL A 99 4.91 0.65 10.07
C VAL A 99 3.43 0.80 10.39
N SER A 100 2.67 -0.26 10.16
CA SER A 100 1.27 -0.32 10.52
C SER A 100 1.10 -0.77 11.99
N THR A 101 0.07 -0.25 12.66
CA THR A 101 -0.35 -0.79 13.97
C THR A 101 -0.85 -2.23 13.89
N ALA A 102 -1.12 -2.73 12.69
CA ALA A 102 -1.45 -4.13 12.43
C ALA A 102 -0.24 -5.08 12.39
N GLU A 103 0.97 -4.55 12.49
CA GLU A 103 2.25 -5.28 12.49
C GLU A 103 2.91 -5.19 13.87
N PRO A 104 2.39 -5.88 14.91
CA PRO A 104 2.76 -5.62 16.30
C PRO A 104 4.24 -5.83 16.59
N GLN A 105 4.87 -6.85 16.00
CA GLN A 105 6.29 -7.13 16.22
C GLN A 105 7.17 -6.06 15.58
N TYR A 106 6.91 -5.70 14.32
CA TYR A 106 7.66 -4.65 13.63
C TYR A 106 7.43 -3.27 14.28
N LEU A 107 6.19 -2.98 14.71
CA LEU A 107 5.88 -1.76 15.45
C LEU A 107 6.65 -1.66 16.75
N SER A 108 6.72 -2.74 17.54
CA SER A 108 7.50 -2.75 18.79
C SER A 108 8.97 -2.44 18.52
N LEU A 109 9.57 -3.09 17.52
CA LEU A 109 10.97 -2.82 17.16
C LEU A 109 11.19 -1.35 16.75
N CYS A 110 10.27 -0.78 15.98
CA CYS A 110 10.35 0.63 15.60
C CYS A 110 10.26 1.55 16.82
N LEU A 111 9.31 1.32 17.74
CA LEU A 111 9.11 2.16 18.92
C LEU A 111 10.28 2.06 19.90
N ASP A 112 10.89 0.88 20.06
CA ASP A 112 12.05 0.67 20.94
C ASP A 112 13.34 1.35 20.41
N ASN A 113 13.35 1.71 19.10
CA ASN A 113 14.54 2.23 18.41
C ASN A 113 14.33 3.62 17.80
N THR A 114 13.30 4.36 18.17
CA THR A 114 13.05 5.71 17.67
C THR A 114 12.95 6.74 18.78
N GLU A 115 13.43 7.96 18.51
CA GLU A 115 13.25 9.11 19.40
C GLU A 115 11.90 9.82 19.15
N SER A 116 11.30 9.63 17.97
CA SER A 116 10.05 10.29 17.61
C SER A 116 9.28 9.50 16.55
N PHE A 117 7.97 9.65 16.57
CA PHE A 117 7.09 9.11 15.51
C PHE A 117 5.99 10.10 15.17
N LYS A 118 5.43 9.92 13.98
CA LYS A 118 4.30 10.71 13.48
C LYS A 118 3.28 9.76 12.85
N VAL A 119 2.01 9.98 13.17
CA VAL A 119 0.93 9.28 12.46
C VAL A 119 0.88 9.82 11.02
N ASN A 120 1.08 8.92 10.06
CA ASN A 120 1.08 9.26 8.63
C ASN A 120 -0.33 9.17 8.03
N ALA A 121 -1.04 8.07 8.31
CA ALA A 121 -2.40 7.83 7.86
C ALA A 121 -3.18 7.02 8.90
N LEU A 122 -4.50 7.05 8.81
CA LEU A 122 -5.40 6.21 9.58
C LEU A 122 -6.09 5.23 8.64
N MET A 123 -6.12 3.95 9.03
CA MET A 123 -6.84 2.92 8.29
C MET A 123 -8.29 2.85 8.71
N PHE A 124 -9.19 2.77 7.75
CA PHE A 124 -10.63 2.65 7.95
C PHE A 124 -11.14 1.38 7.28
N ARG A 125 -12.12 0.74 7.91
CA ARG A 125 -12.87 -0.39 7.35
C ARG A 125 -14.34 -0.03 7.27
N GLN A 126 -14.99 -0.53 6.22
CA GLN A 126 -16.45 -0.39 6.07
C GLN A 126 -17.16 -1.00 7.26
N ARG A 127 -18.14 -0.26 7.78
CA ARG A 127 -19.14 -0.79 8.71
C ARG A 127 -20.52 -0.57 8.12
N PRO A 128 -21.45 -1.54 8.23
CA PRO A 128 -22.84 -1.33 7.87
C PRO A 128 -23.41 -0.21 8.75
N THR A 129 -23.75 0.93 8.16
CA THR A 129 -24.34 2.07 8.86
C THR A 129 -25.54 2.58 8.08
N ALA A 130 -26.56 3.09 8.79
CA ALA A 130 -27.74 3.69 8.17
C ALA A 130 -27.45 5.04 7.44
N ILE A 131 -26.25 5.59 7.60
CA ILE A 131 -25.87 6.90 7.05
C ILE A 131 -25.75 6.85 5.52
N ALA A 132 -25.40 5.70 4.93
CA ALA A 132 -25.23 5.54 3.49
C ALA A 132 -26.49 5.78 2.65
N ASN A 133 -27.68 5.74 3.27
CA ASN A 133 -28.97 5.80 2.56
C ASN A 133 -29.33 7.19 1.98
N ASN A 134 -28.58 8.25 2.33
CA ASN A 134 -28.87 9.63 1.91
C ASN A 134 -27.75 10.24 1.04
N ILE A 135 -26.78 9.43 0.58
CA ILE A 135 -25.72 9.93 -0.30
C ILE A 135 -26.22 9.83 -1.74
N GLU A 136 -26.15 10.96 -2.45
CA GLU A 136 -26.47 11.02 -3.88
C GLU A 136 -25.53 10.11 -4.66
N ASN A 137 -26.10 9.22 -5.47
CA ASN A 137 -25.33 8.36 -6.34
C ASN A 137 -24.72 9.15 -7.49
N ILE A 138 -23.51 8.77 -7.88
CA ILE A 138 -22.84 9.26 -9.09
C ILE A 138 -22.57 8.10 -10.03
N GLU A 139 -22.49 8.41 -11.32
CA GLU A 139 -22.06 7.46 -12.33
C GLU A 139 -20.57 7.70 -12.61
N MET A 140 -19.75 6.68 -12.39
CA MET A 140 -18.35 6.69 -12.75
C MET A 140 -18.10 5.70 -13.88
N THR A 141 -17.22 6.05 -14.79
CA THR A 141 -16.84 5.18 -15.91
C THR A 141 -15.51 4.50 -15.65
N LEU A 142 -15.41 3.22 -16.00
CA LEU A 142 -14.16 2.49 -15.93
C LEU A 142 -13.15 3.15 -16.89
N ALA A 143 -11.94 3.42 -16.39
CA ALA A 143 -10.89 4.06 -17.16
C ALA A 143 -10.36 3.13 -18.26
N THR A 144 -9.97 3.71 -19.39
CA THR A 144 -9.39 3.00 -20.55
C THR A 144 -7.95 3.42 -20.79
N GLU A 145 -7.20 2.63 -21.57
CA GLU A 145 -5.81 2.93 -21.92
C GLU A 145 -5.68 4.27 -22.66
N GLU A 146 -6.65 4.62 -23.50
CA GLU A 146 -6.65 5.89 -24.24
C GLU A 146 -6.79 7.11 -23.33
N GLN A 147 -7.32 6.92 -22.12
CA GLN A 147 -7.50 7.98 -21.11
C GLN A 147 -6.30 8.12 -20.16
N LEU A 148 -5.31 7.22 -20.24
CA LEU A 148 -4.20 7.15 -19.29
C LEU A 148 -3.47 8.49 -19.12
N ASP A 149 -3.07 9.12 -20.22
CA ASP A 149 -2.32 10.38 -20.18
C ASP A 149 -3.11 11.50 -19.49
N GLN A 150 -4.43 11.57 -19.75
CA GLN A 150 -5.30 12.57 -19.14
C GLN A 150 -5.52 12.32 -17.65
N LEU A 151 -5.66 11.05 -17.24
CA LEU A 151 -5.77 10.64 -15.84
C LEU A 151 -4.48 10.92 -15.05
N VAL A 152 -3.33 10.66 -15.67
CA VAL A 152 -2.01 10.96 -15.09
C VAL A 152 -1.81 12.46 -14.91
N GLU A 153 -2.17 13.28 -15.91
CA GLU A 153 -2.09 14.74 -15.82
C GLU A 153 -2.99 15.28 -14.70
N PHE A 154 -4.23 14.77 -14.63
CA PHE A 154 -5.18 15.11 -13.58
C PHE A 154 -4.62 14.78 -12.19
N ALA A 155 -4.17 13.54 -11.96
CA ALA A 155 -3.67 13.11 -10.65
C ALA A 155 -2.41 13.88 -10.25
N SER A 156 -1.45 14.03 -11.18
CA SER A 156 -0.23 14.81 -10.93
C SER A 156 -0.53 16.25 -10.53
N SER A 157 -1.47 16.89 -11.24
CA SER A 157 -1.91 18.26 -10.91
C SER A 157 -2.62 18.34 -9.56
N ALA A 158 -3.43 17.34 -9.20
CA ALA A 158 -4.26 17.36 -8.01
C ALA A 158 -3.49 17.05 -6.70
N ILE A 159 -2.47 16.18 -6.75
CA ILE A 159 -1.74 15.70 -5.57
C ILE A 159 -0.21 15.88 -5.65
N GLY A 160 0.33 16.36 -6.77
CA GLY A 160 1.77 16.59 -6.94
C GLY A 160 2.61 15.32 -7.13
N ALA A 161 2.00 14.17 -7.39
CA ALA A 161 2.73 12.92 -7.60
C ALA A 161 3.49 12.93 -8.94
N PRO A 162 4.68 12.29 -9.02
CA PRO A 162 5.46 12.22 -10.26
C PRO A 162 4.69 11.50 -11.38
N LYS A 163 4.67 12.10 -12.57
CA LYS A 163 3.93 11.54 -13.73
C LYS A 163 4.44 10.16 -14.15
N GLU A 164 5.75 9.95 -14.13
CA GLU A 164 6.35 8.65 -14.47
C GLU A 164 5.83 7.54 -13.55
N TRP A 165 5.79 7.79 -12.24
CA TRP A 165 5.22 6.86 -11.27
C TRP A 165 3.72 6.62 -11.53
N LEU A 166 2.94 7.70 -11.73
CA LEU A 166 1.50 7.62 -12.00
C LEU A 166 1.21 6.85 -13.28
N THR A 167 2.01 6.99 -14.34
CA THR A 167 1.84 6.26 -15.60
C THR A 167 1.92 4.75 -15.38
N GLY A 168 2.93 4.28 -14.66
CA GLY A 168 3.06 2.87 -14.32
C GLY A 168 1.93 2.39 -13.40
N TYR A 169 1.63 3.16 -12.38
CA TYR A 169 0.60 2.82 -11.39
C TYR A 169 -0.81 2.78 -12.01
N TYR A 170 -1.24 3.84 -12.70
CA TYR A 170 -2.56 3.91 -13.33
C TYR A 170 -2.68 2.94 -14.51
N GLY A 171 -1.61 2.75 -15.30
CA GLY A 171 -1.60 1.74 -16.34
C GLY A 171 -1.88 0.34 -15.80
N ASN A 172 -1.29 -0.02 -14.67
CA ASN A 172 -1.58 -1.28 -13.99
C ASN A 172 -3.03 -1.35 -13.49
N LEU A 173 -3.56 -0.29 -12.86
CA LEU A 173 -4.96 -0.28 -12.39
C LEU A 173 -5.96 -0.36 -13.55
N ILE A 174 -5.69 0.28 -14.69
CA ILE A 174 -6.52 0.19 -15.89
C ILE A 174 -6.53 -1.25 -16.42
N ALA A 175 -5.37 -1.88 -16.56
CA ALA A 175 -5.26 -3.27 -16.99
C ALA A 175 -6.02 -4.24 -16.08
N ARG A 176 -6.09 -3.95 -14.77
CA ARG A 176 -6.81 -4.71 -13.76
C ARG A 176 -8.30 -4.34 -13.63
N GLN A 177 -8.77 -3.31 -14.36
CA GLN A 177 -10.13 -2.77 -14.25
C GLN A 177 -10.46 -2.29 -12.82
N GLU A 178 -9.54 -1.57 -12.21
CA GLU A 178 -9.60 -1.09 -10.83
C GLU A 178 -9.57 0.44 -10.71
N LEU A 179 -9.61 1.17 -11.84
CA LEU A 179 -9.61 2.63 -11.90
C LEU A 179 -10.86 3.16 -12.59
N TRP A 180 -11.51 4.14 -11.98
CA TRP A 180 -12.69 4.84 -12.52
C TRP A 180 -12.44 6.34 -12.61
N GLY A 181 -13.05 6.97 -13.61
CA GLY A 181 -13.13 8.41 -13.75
C GLY A 181 -14.56 8.93 -13.54
N TYR A 182 -14.68 10.06 -12.85
CA TYR A 182 -15.89 10.88 -12.83
C TYR A 182 -15.68 12.10 -13.70
N TRP A 183 -16.49 12.21 -14.76
CA TRP A 183 -16.31 13.17 -15.83
C TRP A 183 -17.48 14.14 -15.91
N GLU A 184 -17.18 15.40 -16.21
CA GLU A 184 -18.16 16.38 -16.66
C GLU A 184 -17.70 16.88 -18.03
N SER A 185 -18.46 16.50 -19.09
CA SER A 185 -18.03 16.66 -20.48
C SER A 185 -16.66 15.98 -20.70
N ASP A 186 -15.62 16.73 -21.08
CA ASP A 186 -14.26 16.21 -21.31
C ASP A 186 -13.31 16.44 -20.11
N SER A 187 -13.85 16.91 -18.98
CA SER A 187 -13.04 17.21 -17.79
C SER A 187 -13.18 16.15 -16.71
N ILE A 188 -12.05 15.70 -16.16
CA ILE A 188 -12.03 14.80 -15.01
C ILE A 188 -12.25 15.62 -13.74
N LEU A 189 -13.27 15.30 -12.96
CA LEU A 189 -13.55 15.92 -11.66
C LEU A 189 -13.05 15.07 -10.50
N ALA A 190 -13.01 13.75 -10.67
CA ALA A 190 -12.44 12.84 -9.70
C ALA A 190 -11.99 11.52 -10.32
N THR A 191 -11.05 10.84 -9.69
CA THR A 191 -10.74 9.43 -9.92
C THR A 191 -11.14 8.60 -8.71
N GLY A 192 -11.43 7.33 -8.92
CA GLY A 192 -11.72 6.36 -7.89
C GLY A 192 -10.99 5.05 -8.16
N GLU A 193 -10.45 4.44 -7.11
CA GLU A 193 -9.69 3.21 -7.19
C GLU A 193 -10.34 2.15 -6.29
N CYS A 194 -10.47 0.92 -6.78
CA CYS A 194 -10.92 -0.22 -5.99
C CYS A 194 -9.93 -1.37 -6.22
N ARG A 195 -8.85 -1.34 -5.46
CA ARG A 195 -7.70 -2.26 -5.59
C ARG A 195 -8.03 -3.59 -4.93
N LYS A 196 -7.94 -4.68 -5.67
CA LYS A 196 -8.19 -6.04 -5.17
C LYS A 196 -6.88 -6.74 -4.90
N PHE A 197 -6.82 -7.45 -3.79
CA PHE A 197 -5.66 -8.26 -3.42
C PHE A 197 -5.70 -9.61 -4.13
N ASP A 198 -4.58 -10.04 -4.73
CA ASP A 198 -4.52 -11.26 -5.55
C ASP A 198 -4.31 -12.52 -4.72
N GLU A 199 -3.46 -12.48 -3.68
CA GLU A 199 -3.03 -13.67 -2.93
C GLU A 199 -3.36 -13.61 -1.44
N HIS A 200 -3.26 -12.43 -0.84
CA HIS A 200 -3.47 -12.20 0.60
C HIS A 200 -4.56 -11.17 0.79
N GLN A 201 -5.31 -11.27 1.88
CA GLN A 201 -6.38 -10.30 2.19
C GLN A 201 -7.47 -10.24 1.09
N THR A 202 -7.67 -11.30 0.33
CA THR A 202 -8.55 -11.34 -0.85
C THR A 202 -10.02 -11.06 -0.57
N GLN A 203 -10.42 -11.05 0.70
CA GLN A 203 -11.75 -10.64 1.15
C GLN A 203 -11.93 -9.12 1.21
N PHE A 204 -10.86 -8.33 1.02
CA PHE A 204 -10.90 -6.87 1.07
C PHE A 204 -10.69 -6.22 -0.30
N ALA A 205 -11.21 -5.02 -0.43
CA ALA A 205 -10.86 -4.07 -1.48
C ALA A 205 -10.35 -2.77 -0.83
N ASP A 206 -9.19 -2.31 -1.26
CA ASP A 206 -8.62 -1.05 -0.78
C ASP A 206 -9.02 0.09 -1.71
N LEU A 207 -9.72 1.08 -1.16
CA LEU A 207 -10.31 2.18 -1.91
C LEU A 207 -9.42 3.42 -1.87
N GLY A 208 -9.22 4.03 -3.01
CA GLY A 208 -8.55 5.31 -3.16
C GLY A 208 -9.37 6.29 -3.98
N MET A 209 -9.14 7.61 -3.80
CA MET A 209 -9.78 8.62 -4.62
C MET A 209 -8.96 9.91 -4.68
N ILE A 210 -9.06 10.59 -5.81
CA ILE A 210 -8.53 11.95 -5.99
C ILE A 210 -9.67 12.82 -6.50
N VAL A 211 -9.85 14.01 -5.90
CA VAL A 211 -10.85 15.00 -6.32
C VAL A 211 -10.13 16.25 -6.80
N ALA A 212 -10.55 16.77 -7.94
CA ALA A 212 -10.07 18.04 -8.48
C ALA A 212 -10.10 19.14 -7.42
N GLN A 213 -9.07 19.97 -7.35
CA GLN A 213 -8.95 20.99 -6.30
C GLN A 213 -10.18 21.93 -6.26
N ALA A 214 -10.72 22.30 -7.41
CA ALA A 214 -11.90 23.16 -7.52
C ALA A 214 -13.20 22.50 -7.04
N GLU A 215 -13.23 21.16 -6.94
CA GLU A 215 -14.39 20.37 -6.52
C GLU A 215 -14.33 19.90 -5.06
N ARG A 216 -13.22 20.20 -4.36
CA ARG A 216 -13.08 19.87 -2.94
C ARG A 216 -14.06 20.66 -2.07
N GLY A 217 -14.48 20.05 -0.97
CA GLY A 217 -15.46 20.65 -0.05
C GLY A 217 -16.92 20.60 -0.53
N LYS A 218 -17.21 20.08 -1.73
CA LYS A 218 -18.56 19.96 -2.31
C LYS A 218 -19.21 18.58 -2.11
N GLY A 219 -18.61 17.70 -1.31
CA GLY A 219 -19.12 16.35 -1.05
C GLY A 219 -18.81 15.31 -2.13
N LEU A 220 -18.05 15.68 -3.18
CA LEU A 220 -17.74 14.75 -4.29
C LEU A 220 -16.95 13.52 -3.81
N ALA A 221 -15.94 13.69 -2.93
CA ALA A 221 -15.19 12.57 -2.36
C ALA A 221 -16.10 11.55 -1.66
N THR A 222 -17.11 12.01 -0.91
CA THR A 222 -18.08 11.13 -0.25
C THR A 222 -18.91 10.33 -1.25
N ARG A 223 -19.31 10.96 -2.37
CA ARG A 223 -20.06 10.28 -3.43
C ARG A 223 -19.21 9.26 -4.18
N VAL A 224 -17.94 9.58 -4.48
CA VAL A 224 -16.97 8.65 -5.07
C VAL A 224 -16.76 7.46 -4.15
N LEU A 225 -16.50 7.70 -2.85
CA LEU A 225 -16.29 6.63 -1.87
C LEU A 225 -17.53 5.73 -1.74
N ASN A 226 -18.74 6.34 -1.78
CA ASN A 226 -19.99 5.57 -1.77
C ASN A 226 -20.11 4.64 -3.00
N PHE A 227 -19.81 5.17 -4.19
CA PHE A 227 -19.79 4.37 -5.42
C PHE A 227 -18.81 3.19 -5.32
N LEU A 228 -17.57 3.44 -4.91
CA LEU A 228 -16.53 2.41 -4.77
C LEU A 228 -16.89 1.37 -3.70
N THR A 229 -17.48 1.81 -2.59
CA THR A 229 -17.94 0.92 -1.52
C THR A 229 -19.07 -0.01 -2.00
N GLN A 230 -20.02 0.53 -2.75
CA GLN A 230 -21.10 -0.27 -3.35
C GLN A 230 -20.54 -1.25 -4.38
N HIS A 231 -19.57 -0.79 -5.19
CA HIS A 231 -18.88 -1.65 -6.16
C HIS A 231 -18.15 -2.80 -5.47
N ALA A 232 -17.33 -2.55 -4.45
CA ALA A 232 -16.65 -3.59 -3.66
C ALA A 232 -17.66 -4.58 -3.05
N THR A 233 -18.72 -4.06 -2.41
CA THR A 233 -19.77 -4.88 -1.80
C THR A 233 -20.47 -5.77 -2.84
N SER A 234 -20.74 -5.26 -4.06
CA SER A 234 -21.36 -6.06 -5.14
C SER A 234 -20.50 -7.23 -5.58
N GLN A 235 -19.18 -7.15 -5.35
CA GLN A 235 -18.24 -8.25 -5.60
C GLN A 235 -18.00 -9.14 -4.36
N GLY A 236 -18.72 -8.92 -3.28
CA GLY A 236 -18.56 -9.67 -2.03
C GLY A 236 -17.33 -9.29 -1.22
N LEU A 237 -16.74 -8.11 -1.49
CA LEU A 237 -15.55 -7.61 -0.81
C LEU A 237 -15.92 -6.60 0.29
N GLU A 238 -15.13 -6.60 1.36
CA GLU A 238 -15.20 -5.58 2.41
C GLU A 238 -14.28 -4.41 2.03
N ALA A 239 -14.82 -3.21 2.00
CA ALA A 239 -14.07 -2.01 1.65
C ALA A 239 -13.20 -1.51 2.82
N MET A 240 -11.99 -1.08 2.50
CA MET A 240 -11.06 -0.40 3.39
C MET A 240 -10.39 0.77 2.67
N CYS A 241 -9.82 1.72 3.41
CA CYS A 241 -9.04 2.83 2.87
C CYS A 241 -8.10 3.41 3.93
N SER A 242 -7.11 4.17 3.52
CA SER A 242 -6.25 4.99 4.35
C SER A 242 -6.47 6.49 4.11
#